data_3166d8a508257a5128761f6dcc3883ca
#
_entry.id   3166d8a508257a5128761f6dcc3883ca
#
_cell.length_a   1.000
_cell.length_b   1.000
_cell.length_c   1.000
_cell.angle_alpha   90.00
_cell.angle_beta   90.00
_cell.angle_gamma   90.00
#
_symmetry.space_group_name_H-M   'P 1'
#
loop_
_entity.id
_entity.type
_entity.pdbx_description
1 polymer ?
#
loop_
_entity_poly.entity_id
_entity_poly.type
_entity_poly.pdbx_seq_one_letter_code
_entity_poly.pdbx_strand_id
1 'polypeptide(L)'
;MKKKGLAMFALAAVMSLGAVGITAFAAGWSQEGSNWVYYNNNGSKVTNAWRQAQDGTWRYLESSGAMATNKWVDNDDYYVDASGIMITNKWLQVANSRKTSGYDWYYFGNNGKCSKEKWVQIDGKYYYFGDTGAMETGWILDDMYYCDDVGVMVTGWK
;
A
#
# COMPACT_ATOMS: atom_id res chain seq x y z
N MET A 1 16.20 -16.13 21.04
CA MET A 1 15.49 -16.00 19.76
C MET A 1 13.98 -15.99 20.02
N LYS A 2 13.33 -14.80 20.00
CA LYS A 2 11.88 -14.67 20.21
C LYS A 2 11.19 -14.84 18.84
N LYS A 3 10.48 -15.95 18.66
CA LYS A 3 9.58 -16.17 17.52
C LYS A 3 8.43 -15.16 17.62
N LYS A 4 8.38 -14.19 16.71
CA LYS A 4 7.21 -13.33 16.54
C LYS A 4 6.11 -14.18 15.93
N GLY A 5 5.10 -14.52 16.74
CA GLY A 5 3.94 -15.25 16.32
C GLY A 5 3.16 -14.45 15.29
N LEU A 6 2.86 -15.10 14.16
CA LEU A 6 1.89 -14.64 13.17
C LEU A 6 0.55 -14.58 13.89
N ALA A 7 -0.03 -13.39 14.06
CA ALA A 7 -1.38 -13.26 14.62
C ALA A 7 -2.36 -13.85 13.61
N MET A 8 -2.76 -15.07 13.85
CA MET A 8 -3.86 -15.74 13.15
C MET A 8 -5.16 -15.01 13.51
N PHE A 9 -5.74 -14.30 12.56
CA PHE A 9 -7.11 -13.81 12.67
C PHE A 9 -8.05 -14.99 12.55
N ALA A 10 -8.43 -15.56 13.70
CA ALA A 10 -9.50 -16.54 13.76
C ALA A 10 -10.83 -15.78 13.71
N LEU A 11 -11.40 -15.62 12.53
CA LEU A 11 -12.83 -15.32 12.41
C LEU A 11 -13.53 -16.65 12.12
N ALA A 12 -14.21 -17.17 13.13
CA ALA A 12 -15.02 -18.37 13.01
C ALA A 12 -16.20 -18.11 12.06
N ALA A 13 -16.08 -18.56 10.82
CA ALA A 13 -17.23 -18.71 9.94
C ALA A 13 -17.98 -19.96 10.39
N VAL A 14 -19.06 -19.79 11.16
CA VAL A 14 -20.00 -20.86 11.45
C VAL A 14 -20.81 -21.11 10.18
N MET A 15 -20.41 -22.09 9.40
CA MET A 15 -21.27 -22.68 8.37
C MET A 15 -22.24 -23.64 9.05
N SER A 16 -23.45 -23.20 9.37
CA SER A 16 -24.57 -24.10 9.66
C SER A 16 -25.28 -24.45 8.36
N LEU A 17 -25.10 -25.67 7.87
CA LEU A 17 -25.93 -26.26 6.85
C LEU A 17 -27.28 -26.63 7.48
N GLY A 18 -28.35 -25.97 7.03
CA GLY A 18 -29.71 -26.49 7.20
C GLY A 18 -30.70 -25.51 7.80
N ALA A 19 -31.34 -24.71 6.96
CA ALA A 19 -32.74 -24.31 6.94
C ALA A 19 -32.92 -23.19 5.90
N VAL A 20 -33.98 -23.25 5.10
CA VAL A 20 -34.41 -22.20 4.18
C VAL A 20 -34.87 -21.03 5.03
N GLY A 21 -33.94 -20.16 5.39
CA GLY A 21 -34.15 -18.90 6.08
C GLY A 21 -33.14 -17.93 5.50
N ILE A 22 -33.52 -16.69 5.31
CA ILE A 22 -32.66 -15.59 4.87
C ILE A 22 -31.44 -15.58 5.80
N THR A 23 -30.33 -16.19 5.35
CA THR A 23 -29.07 -16.10 6.06
C THR A 23 -28.63 -14.66 5.97
N ALA A 24 -28.72 -13.92 7.06
CA ALA A 24 -28.07 -12.64 7.19
C ALA A 24 -26.57 -12.90 7.00
N PHE A 25 -26.03 -12.57 5.84
CA PHE A 25 -24.59 -12.59 5.62
C PHE A 25 -23.99 -11.59 6.60
N ALA A 26 -23.18 -12.07 7.53
CA ALA A 26 -22.42 -11.19 8.39
C ALA A 26 -21.44 -10.41 7.50
N ALA A 27 -21.60 -9.09 7.44
CA ALA A 27 -20.63 -8.24 6.79
C ALA A 27 -19.27 -8.40 7.45
N GLY A 28 -18.21 -8.39 6.64
CA GLY A 28 -16.87 -8.48 7.18
C GLY A 28 -15.89 -9.24 6.31
N TRP A 29 -14.72 -9.44 6.87
CA TRP A 29 -13.64 -10.21 6.27
C TRP A 29 -13.95 -11.69 6.31
N SER A 30 -13.71 -12.39 5.19
CA SER A 30 -13.87 -13.83 5.04
C SER A 30 -12.71 -14.39 4.23
N GLN A 31 -12.40 -15.67 4.42
CA GLN A 31 -11.37 -16.35 3.64
C GLN A 31 -12.02 -17.28 2.61
N GLU A 32 -11.65 -17.12 1.35
CA GLU A 32 -12.06 -17.98 0.23
C GLU A 32 -10.81 -18.63 -0.38
N GLY A 33 -10.60 -19.90 -0.07
CA GLY A 33 -9.37 -20.58 -0.42
C GLY A 33 -8.16 -19.90 0.20
N SER A 34 -7.23 -19.43 -0.62
CA SER A 34 -6.04 -18.67 -0.16
C SER A 34 -6.28 -17.16 -0.08
N ASN A 35 -7.42 -16.65 -0.55
CA ASN A 35 -7.68 -15.22 -0.66
C ASN A 35 -8.54 -14.70 0.50
N TRP A 36 -8.21 -13.52 0.98
CA TRP A 36 -9.10 -12.73 1.84
C TRP A 36 -10.02 -11.89 0.97
N VAL A 37 -11.32 -11.85 1.34
CA VAL A 37 -12.37 -11.05 0.69
C VAL A 37 -13.16 -10.31 1.75
N TYR A 38 -13.94 -9.31 1.34
CA TYR A 38 -14.83 -8.59 2.25
C TYR A 38 -16.25 -8.58 1.71
N TYR A 39 -17.21 -8.92 2.54
CA TYR A 39 -18.64 -8.83 2.24
C TYR A 39 -19.26 -7.65 2.94
N ASN A 40 -20.12 -6.92 2.26
CA ASN A 40 -20.96 -5.88 2.85
C ASN A 40 -22.25 -6.46 3.47
N ASN A 41 -23.06 -5.61 4.11
CA ASN A 41 -24.26 -6.03 4.83
C ASN A 41 -25.33 -6.70 3.95
N ASN A 42 -25.30 -6.50 2.63
CA ASN A 42 -26.26 -7.14 1.70
C ASN A 42 -25.72 -8.46 1.13
N GLY A 43 -24.59 -8.95 1.61
CA GLY A 43 -23.95 -10.17 1.16
C GLY A 43 -23.20 -10.06 -0.17
N SER A 44 -23.02 -8.85 -0.72
CA SER A 44 -22.22 -8.64 -1.92
C SER A 44 -20.75 -8.52 -1.57
N LYS A 45 -19.91 -9.14 -2.40
CA LYS A 45 -18.46 -9.01 -2.30
C LYS A 45 -18.02 -7.59 -2.69
N VAL A 46 -17.16 -6.99 -1.88
CA VAL A 46 -16.58 -5.68 -2.16
C VAL A 46 -15.44 -5.82 -3.15
N THR A 47 -15.38 -4.92 -4.14
CA THR A 47 -14.34 -4.86 -5.16
C THR A 47 -13.86 -3.42 -5.35
N ASN A 48 -12.63 -3.25 -5.82
CA ASN A 48 -12.00 -1.94 -6.12
C ASN A 48 -12.20 -0.92 -5.00
N ALA A 49 -11.98 -1.34 -3.76
CA ALA A 49 -12.26 -0.47 -2.61
C ALA A 49 -11.40 -0.81 -1.39
N TRP A 50 -11.14 0.22 -0.60
CA TRP A 50 -10.48 0.10 0.69
C TRP A 50 -11.45 -0.37 1.77
N ARG A 51 -10.96 -1.23 2.67
CA ARG A 51 -11.66 -1.62 3.90
C ARG A 51 -10.68 -1.63 5.06
N GLN A 52 -11.16 -1.11 6.18
CA GLN A 52 -10.39 -1.15 7.42
C GLN A 52 -10.60 -2.51 8.10
N ALA A 53 -9.52 -3.12 8.55
CA ALA A 53 -9.56 -4.33 9.37
C ALA A 53 -9.77 -3.97 10.85
N GLN A 54 -10.04 -4.98 11.69
CA GLN A 54 -10.27 -4.79 13.12
C GLN A 54 -9.06 -4.21 13.88
N ASP A 55 -7.86 -4.43 13.35
CA ASP A 55 -6.60 -3.88 13.88
C ASP A 55 -6.37 -2.41 13.49
N GLY A 56 -7.34 -1.79 12.80
CA GLY A 56 -7.26 -0.41 12.32
C GLY A 56 -6.47 -0.23 11.02
N THR A 57 -5.85 -1.29 10.46
CA THR A 57 -5.10 -1.21 9.21
C THR A 57 -6.03 -1.19 8.00
N TRP A 58 -5.59 -0.49 6.94
CA TRP A 58 -6.32 -0.42 5.68
C TRP A 58 -5.83 -1.46 4.69
N ARG A 59 -6.77 -2.09 3.99
CA ARG A 59 -6.53 -3.13 2.98
C ARG A 59 -7.37 -2.87 1.75
N TYR A 60 -6.84 -3.18 0.56
CA TYR A 60 -7.51 -2.96 -0.72
C TYR A 60 -8.05 -4.26 -1.28
N LEU A 61 -9.31 -4.22 -1.76
CA LEU A 61 -9.95 -5.33 -2.49
C LEU A 61 -9.85 -5.02 -4.00
N GLU A 62 -9.25 -5.92 -4.75
CA GLU A 62 -9.12 -5.83 -6.20
C GLU A 62 -10.46 -6.00 -6.93
N SER A 63 -10.48 -5.87 -8.25
CA SER A 63 -11.67 -6.11 -9.08
C SER A 63 -12.26 -7.51 -8.94
N SER A 64 -11.43 -8.51 -8.62
CA SER A 64 -11.84 -9.87 -8.30
C SER A 64 -12.51 -10.01 -6.93
N GLY A 65 -12.40 -8.99 -6.07
CA GLY A 65 -12.78 -9.03 -4.66
C GLY A 65 -11.71 -9.62 -3.75
N ALA A 66 -10.60 -10.12 -4.29
CA ALA A 66 -9.49 -10.60 -3.48
C ALA A 66 -8.72 -9.42 -2.85
N MET A 67 -8.22 -9.60 -1.62
CA MET A 67 -7.34 -8.64 -0.97
C MET A 67 -6.01 -8.58 -1.70
N ALA A 68 -5.59 -7.38 -2.09
CA ALA A 68 -4.30 -7.14 -2.70
C ALA A 68 -3.15 -7.34 -1.70
N THR A 69 -2.02 -7.88 -2.17
CA THR A 69 -0.79 -8.04 -1.40
C THR A 69 0.43 -7.73 -2.24
N ASN A 70 1.43 -7.08 -1.63
CA ASN A 70 2.74 -6.78 -2.21
C ASN A 70 2.66 -6.13 -3.61
N LYS A 71 1.83 -5.12 -3.79
CA LYS A 71 1.61 -4.44 -5.07
C LYS A 71 1.09 -3.01 -4.93
N TRP A 72 1.19 -2.28 -6.02
CA TRP A 72 0.50 -1.03 -6.23
C TRP A 72 -1.00 -1.25 -6.41
N VAL A 73 -1.80 -0.33 -5.87
CA VAL A 73 -3.27 -0.37 -5.92
C VAL A 73 -3.84 1.03 -6.09
N ASP A 74 -5.13 1.11 -6.45
CA ASP A 74 -5.90 2.35 -6.53
C ASP A 74 -5.20 3.40 -7.42
N ASN A 75 -5.07 3.07 -8.71
CA ASN A 75 -4.39 3.86 -9.75
C ASN A 75 -2.90 4.13 -9.49
N ASP A 76 -2.21 3.19 -8.85
CA ASP A 76 -0.80 3.31 -8.46
C ASP A 76 -0.50 4.50 -7.53
N ASP A 77 -1.53 4.93 -6.78
CA ASP A 77 -1.38 5.97 -5.76
C ASP A 77 -0.99 5.42 -4.39
N TYR A 78 -1.22 4.11 -4.16
CA TYR A 78 -0.96 3.45 -2.89
C TYR A 78 -0.24 2.12 -3.10
N TYR A 79 0.43 1.67 -2.05
CA TYR A 79 1.06 0.34 -2.03
C TYR A 79 0.61 -0.44 -0.80
N VAL A 80 0.35 -1.73 -0.98
CA VAL A 80 0.09 -2.66 0.13
C VAL A 80 1.23 -3.65 0.26
N ASP A 81 1.63 -3.95 1.50
CA ASP A 81 2.71 -4.89 1.79
C ASP A 81 2.32 -6.35 1.57
N ALA A 82 3.22 -7.28 1.86
CA ALA A 82 2.98 -8.73 1.72
C ALA A 82 1.83 -9.25 2.60
N SER A 83 1.45 -8.51 3.65
CA SER A 83 0.30 -8.80 4.50
C SER A 83 -0.98 -8.09 4.04
N GLY A 84 -0.93 -7.35 2.93
CA GLY A 84 -2.02 -6.54 2.39
C GLY A 84 -2.26 -5.24 3.15
N ILE A 85 -1.34 -4.80 4.01
CA ILE A 85 -1.48 -3.57 4.80
C ILE A 85 -1.00 -2.37 3.97
N MET A 86 -1.80 -1.31 3.93
CA MET A 86 -1.44 -0.03 3.29
C MET A 86 -0.16 0.54 3.91
N ILE A 87 0.82 0.87 3.06
CA ILE A 87 2.05 1.56 3.48
C ILE A 87 1.71 3.02 3.82
N THR A 88 2.13 3.49 4.99
CA THR A 88 1.94 4.87 5.44
C THR A 88 3.20 5.40 6.11
N ASN A 89 3.46 6.69 5.95
CA ASN A 89 4.55 7.43 6.58
C ASN A 89 5.90 6.68 6.50
N LYS A 90 6.25 6.19 5.30
CA LYS A 90 7.36 5.26 5.14
C LYS A 90 8.00 5.34 3.75
N TRP A 91 9.32 5.15 3.72
CA TRP A 91 10.05 4.84 2.51
C TRP A 91 9.81 3.38 2.08
N LEU A 92 9.72 3.16 0.77
CA LEU A 92 9.62 1.83 0.17
C LEU A 92 10.53 1.73 -1.04
N GLN A 93 11.27 0.64 -1.11
CA GLN A 93 12.02 0.22 -2.29
C GLN A 93 11.16 -0.72 -3.13
N VAL A 94 10.97 -0.40 -4.40
CA VAL A 94 10.25 -1.26 -5.35
C VAL A 94 11.16 -1.62 -6.49
N ALA A 95 11.19 -2.90 -6.87
CA ALA A 95 12.03 -3.40 -7.94
C ALA A 95 11.74 -2.67 -9.27
N ASN A 96 12.81 -2.24 -9.95
CA ASN A 96 12.76 -1.67 -11.28
C ASN A 96 13.90 -2.24 -12.14
N SER A 97 13.59 -3.19 -12.99
CA SER A 97 14.56 -3.87 -13.86
C SER A 97 15.20 -2.98 -14.93
N ARG A 98 14.67 -1.76 -15.13
CA ARG A 98 15.21 -0.78 -16.10
C ARG A 98 16.30 0.10 -15.51
N LYS A 99 16.46 0.11 -14.19
CA LYS A 99 17.53 0.87 -13.51
C LYS A 99 18.73 0.00 -13.18
N THR A 100 19.91 0.57 -13.25
CA THR A 100 21.17 -0.10 -12.84
C THR A 100 21.16 -0.48 -11.36
N SER A 101 20.50 0.33 -10.51
CA SER A 101 20.26 0.03 -9.10
C SER A 101 19.33 -1.16 -8.88
N GLY A 102 18.53 -1.54 -9.89
CA GLY A 102 17.53 -2.59 -9.81
C GLY A 102 16.25 -2.22 -9.05
N TYR A 103 16.14 -0.99 -8.57
CA TYR A 103 14.97 -0.51 -7.80
C TYR A 103 14.81 1.01 -7.86
N ASP A 104 13.59 1.46 -7.50
CA ASP A 104 13.26 2.85 -7.20
C ASP A 104 12.87 3.02 -5.74
N TRP A 105 13.07 4.22 -5.22
CA TRP A 105 12.61 4.65 -3.91
C TRP A 105 11.34 5.48 -4.03
N TYR A 106 10.38 5.19 -3.17
CA TYR A 106 9.11 5.90 -3.03
C TYR A 106 8.88 6.31 -1.59
N TYR A 107 8.11 7.38 -1.39
CA TYR A 107 7.70 7.80 -0.06
C TYR A 107 6.18 7.94 0.02
N PHE A 108 5.60 7.30 1.01
CA PHE A 108 4.16 7.32 1.30
C PHE A 108 3.89 8.21 2.51
N GLY A 109 2.98 9.17 2.35
CA GLY A 109 2.58 10.09 3.42
C GLY A 109 1.76 9.38 4.52
N ASN A 110 1.35 10.15 5.51
CA ASN A 110 0.53 9.65 6.63
C ASN A 110 -0.84 9.11 6.20
N ASN A 111 -1.37 9.60 5.08
CA ASN A 111 -2.61 9.12 4.47
C ASN A 111 -2.40 7.93 3.53
N GLY A 112 -1.20 7.39 3.43
CA GLY A 112 -0.83 6.27 2.57
C GLY A 112 -0.62 6.64 1.10
N LYS A 113 -0.81 7.91 0.71
CA LYS A 113 -0.65 8.31 -0.69
C LYS A 113 0.83 8.45 -1.05
N CYS A 114 1.21 7.88 -2.21
CA CYS A 114 2.53 8.05 -2.79
C CYS A 114 2.79 9.52 -3.14
N SER A 115 3.98 10.01 -2.83
CA SER A 115 4.41 11.35 -3.22
C SER A 115 4.73 11.36 -4.71
N LYS A 116 4.12 12.27 -5.49
CA LYS A 116 4.34 12.44 -6.94
C LYS A 116 4.44 13.92 -7.28
N GLU A 117 5.29 14.28 -8.23
CA GLU A 117 5.48 15.62 -8.79
C GLU A 117 5.66 16.70 -7.72
N LYS A 118 6.45 16.41 -6.68
CA LYS A 118 6.63 17.37 -5.57
C LYS A 118 7.88 17.16 -4.76
N TRP A 119 8.27 18.23 -4.08
CA TRP A 119 9.23 18.20 -3.00
C TRP A 119 8.56 17.71 -1.70
N VAL A 120 9.27 16.87 -0.96
CA VAL A 120 8.86 16.45 0.39
C VAL A 120 10.04 16.61 1.33
N GLN A 121 9.78 17.22 2.48
CA GLN A 121 10.76 17.28 3.56
C GLN A 121 10.59 16.06 4.46
N ILE A 122 11.64 15.26 4.60
CA ILE A 122 11.69 14.06 5.41
C ILE A 122 12.95 14.14 6.28
N ASP A 123 12.79 14.07 7.58
CA ASP A 123 13.87 14.18 8.56
C ASP A 123 14.79 15.41 8.33
N GLY A 124 14.18 16.55 7.97
CA GLY A 124 14.87 17.82 7.73
C GLY A 124 15.56 17.95 6.38
N LYS A 125 15.53 16.93 5.53
CA LYS A 125 16.10 16.93 4.17
C LYS A 125 15.00 16.99 3.13
N TYR A 126 15.27 17.62 1.97
CA TYR A 126 14.32 17.70 0.87
C TYR A 126 14.64 16.66 -0.19
N TYR A 127 13.60 16.00 -0.68
CA TYR A 127 13.62 15.01 -1.74
C TYR A 127 12.58 15.38 -2.79
N TYR A 128 12.87 15.15 -4.07
CA TYR A 128 11.91 15.33 -5.14
C TYR A 128 11.43 13.96 -5.64
N PHE A 129 10.12 13.86 -5.82
CA PHE A 129 9.48 12.69 -6.41
C PHE A 129 8.87 13.06 -7.76
N GLY A 130 9.26 12.35 -8.82
CA GLY A 130 8.80 12.60 -10.19
C GLY A 130 7.34 12.19 -10.43
N ASP A 131 6.95 12.18 -11.68
CA ASP A 131 5.58 11.85 -12.13
C ASP A 131 5.12 10.44 -11.75
N THR A 132 6.03 9.47 -11.80
CA THR A 132 5.78 8.09 -11.35
C THR A 132 5.77 7.93 -9.82
N GLY A 133 6.21 8.95 -9.10
CA GLY A 133 6.45 8.92 -7.66
C GLY A 133 7.83 8.35 -7.26
N ALA A 134 8.67 7.99 -8.22
CA ALA A 134 10.04 7.60 -7.93
C ALA A 134 10.86 8.82 -7.45
N MET A 135 11.71 8.61 -6.44
CA MET A 135 12.66 9.61 -5.99
C MET A 135 13.67 9.91 -7.10
N GLU A 136 13.87 11.18 -7.38
CA GLU A 136 14.79 11.67 -8.41
C GLU A 136 16.18 11.98 -7.82
N THR A 137 17.22 11.84 -8.65
CA THR A 137 18.61 12.17 -8.36
C THR A 137 19.22 12.94 -9.54
N GLY A 138 20.28 13.69 -9.30
CA GLY A 138 20.89 14.53 -10.33
C GLY A 138 20.15 15.85 -10.53
N TRP A 139 20.23 16.42 -11.74
CA TRP A 139 19.55 17.67 -12.10
C TRP A 139 18.06 17.41 -12.38
N ILE A 140 17.22 18.26 -11.82
CA ILE A 140 15.75 18.14 -11.89
C ILE A 140 15.12 19.51 -12.15
N LEU A 141 13.88 19.51 -12.66
CA LEU A 141 13.09 20.73 -12.94
C LEU A 141 13.87 21.73 -13.81
N ASP A 142 14.25 21.30 -15.02
CA ASP A 142 14.99 22.08 -16.01
C ASP A 142 16.32 22.65 -15.43
N ASP A 143 17.07 21.79 -14.76
CA ASP A 143 18.37 22.08 -14.15
C ASP A 143 18.35 23.20 -13.07
N MET A 144 17.17 23.46 -12.49
CA MET A 144 17.05 24.44 -11.40
C MET A 144 17.50 23.91 -10.04
N TYR A 145 17.42 22.58 -9.85
CA TYR A 145 17.77 21.94 -8.59
C TYR A 145 18.63 20.72 -8.83
N TYR A 146 19.47 20.39 -7.86
CA TYR A 146 20.30 19.20 -7.89
C TYR A 146 20.07 18.35 -6.64
N CYS A 147 19.78 17.07 -6.85
CA CYS A 147 19.75 16.06 -5.79
C CYS A 147 20.98 15.16 -5.89
N ASP A 148 21.60 14.86 -4.77
CA ASP A 148 22.73 13.92 -4.71
C ASP A 148 22.33 12.48 -5.03
N ASP A 149 23.27 11.54 -4.99
CA ASP A 149 23.07 10.14 -5.33
C ASP A 149 22.11 9.40 -4.38
N VAL A 150 21.82 10.00 -3.21
CA VAL A 150 20.82 9.48 -2.26
C VAL A 150 19.53 10.31 -2.26
N GLY A 151 19.37 11.19 -3.25
CA GLY A 151 18.16 11.98 -3.50
C GLY A 151 18.01 13.23 -2.65
N VAL A 152 19.01 13.60 -1.84
CA VAL A 152 18.93 14.80 -0.99
C VAL A 152 19.23 16.05 -1.82
N MET A 153 18.34 17.04 -1.75
CA MET A 153 18.56 18.33 -2.39
C MET A 153 19.81 19.01 -1.86
N VAL A 154 20.72 19.35 -2.75
CA VAL A 154 21.95 20.09 -2.45
C VAL A 154 21.66 21.58 -2.45
N THR A 155 22.03 22.26 -1.36
CA THR A 155 21.87 23.72 -1.20
C THR A 155 23.25 24.40 -1.15
N GLY A 156 23.30 25.65 -1.56
CA GLY A 156 24.53 26.47 -1.37
C GLY A 156 25.53 26.40 -2.53
N TRP A 157 25.07 26.20 -3.75
CA TRP A 157 25.91 26.45 -4.94
C TRP A 157 26.41 27.91 -4.96
N LYS A 158 27.72 28.04 -5.03
CA LYS A 158 28.37 29.34 -5.29
C LYS A 158 28.79 29.40 -6.75
#